data_e689e18acfaf99fd355503c76d4bb5ed
#
_entry.id   e689e18acfaf99fd355503c76d4bb5ed
#
_cell.length_a   1.000
_cell.length_b   1.000
_cell.length_c   1.000
_cell.angle_alpha   90.00
_cell.angle_beta   90.00
_cell.angle_gamma   90.00
#
_symmetry.space_group_name_H-M   'P 1'
#
loop_
_entity.id
_entity.type
_entity.pdbx_description
1 polymer ?
#
loop_
_entity_poly.entity_id
_entity_poly.type
_entity_poly.pdbx_seq_one_letter_code
_entity_poly.pdbx_strand_id
1 'polypeptide(L)'
;MTFARKIAAVAIAAGLAFSAQPAALAKDVKMPFPLGGTHTVNFHGNTVCHWPGGKGNSPVEQRFFVSAMDKDADPKQNLIYSFLPFNSAEVTWKNTTTGTTGSQVVRSNGREVAVNDIDTGIGNIEATYTVTRSLFPTLSPGSSFPWFSVTHTETITAPAINPVACENAPG
;
A
#
# COMPACT_ATOMS: atom_id res chain seq x y z
N MET A 1 65.96 -17.71 -26.42
CA MET A 1 65.32 -16.95 -25.31
C MET A 1 63.94 -16.56 -25.74
N THR A 2 62.93 -17.31 -25.30
CA THR A 2 61.56 -17.17 -25.76
C THR A 2 60.71 -16.59 -24.61
N PHE A 3 60.26 -15.34 -24.79
CA PHE A 3 59.39 -14.66 -23.81
C PHE A 3 57.92 -15.06 -24.08
N ALA A 4 57.36 -15.88 -23.18
CA ALA A 4 55.96 -16.18 -23.18
C ALA A 4 55.19 -15.06 -22.44
N ARG A 5 54.39 -14.27 -23.21
CA ARG A 5 53.43 -13.32 -22.64
C ARG A 5 52.20 -14.06 -22.12
N LYS A 6 51.98 -14.08 -20.81
CA LYS A 6 50.75 -14.50 -20.19
C LYS A 6 49.72 -13.37 -20.31
N ILE A 7 48.69 -13.56 -21.11
CA ILE A 7 47.52 -12.71 -21.18
C ILE A 7 46.57 -13.19 -20.08
N ALA A 8 46.39 -12.40 -19.05
CA ALA A 8 45.37 -12.63 -18.02
C ALA A 8 44.03 -12.12 -18.55
N ALA A 9 43.10 -13.04 -18.82
CA ALA A 9 41.73 -12.69 -19.16
C ALA A 9 41.00 -12.31 -17.86
N VAL A 10 40.64 -11.03 -17.70
CA VAL A 10 39.76 -10.55 -16.65
C VAL A 10 38.35 -10.81 -17.11
N ALA A 11 37.69 -11.83 -16.55
CA ALA A 11 36.27 -12.07 -16.72
C ALA A 11 35.50 -11.06 -15.83
N ILE A 12 34.94 -10.03 -16.45
CA ILE A 12 33.97 -9.14 -15.80
C ILE A 12 32.65 -9.90 -15.74
N ALA A 13 32.34 -10.52 -14.59
CA ALA A 13 31.03 -11.03 -14.28
C ALA A 13 30.11 -9.82 -14.02
N ALA A 14 29.38 -9.36 -15.06
CA ALA A 14 28.27 -8.45 -14.90
C ALA A 14 27.14 -9.22 -14.17
N GLY A 15 27.15 -9.17 -12.85
CA GLY A 15 26.04 -9.65 -12.04
C GLY A 15 24.81 -8.80 -12.33
N LEU A 16 23.85 -9.34 -13.03
CA LEU A 16 22.50 -8.79 -13.12
C LEU A 16 21.90 -8.87 -11.71
N ALA A 17 22.09 -7.81 -10.93
CA ALA A 17 21.31 -7.62 -9.71
C ALA A 17 19.86 -7.39 -10.15
N PHE A 18 19.06 -8.44 -10.21
CA PHE A 18 17.62 -8.33 -10.13
C PHE A 18 17.32 -7.71 -8.77
N SER A 19 17.12 -6.42 -8.73
CA SER A 19 16.56 -5.75 -7.57
C SER A 19 15.12 -6.25 -7.46
N ALA A 20 14.91 -7.30 -6.67
CA ALA A 20 13.58 -7.67 -6.24
C ALA A 20 12.94 -6.41 -5.65
N GLN A 21 11.84 -5.95 -6.25
CA GLN A 21 11.05 -4.89 -5.64
C GLN A 21 10.72 -5.36 -4.22
N PRO A 22 11.07 -4.58 -3.18
CA PRO A 22 10.75 -4.99 -1.82
C PRO A 22 9.24 -5.22 -1.75
N ALA A 23 8.89 -6.35 -1.16
CA ALA A 23 7.50 -6.79 -1.09
C ALA A 23 6.64 -5.71 -0.42
N ALA A 24 5.45 -5.48 -0.98
CA ALA A 24 4.41 -4.70 -0.34
C ALA A 24 4.25 -5.12 1.12
N LEU A 25 4.22 -4.16 2.05
CA LEU A 25 4.02 -4.48 3.44
C LEU A 25 2.57 -4.89 3.66
N ALA A 26 2.35 -6.16 3.95
CA ALA A 26 1.06 -6.69 4.36
C ALA A 26 1.17 -7.16 5.81
N LYS A 27 0.27 -6.69 6.67
CA LYS A 27 0.25 -7.03 8.10
C LYS A 27 -1.16 -7.43 8.53
N ASP A 28 -1.28 -8.59 9.13
CA ASP A 28 -2.52 -9.05 9.74
C ASP A 28 -2.61 -8.56 11.19
N VAL A 29 -3.70 -7.89 11.51
CA VAL A 29 -3.99 -7.34 12.83
C VAL A 29 -5.30 -7.91 13.35
N LYS A 30 -5.34 -8.30 14.61
CA LYS A 30 -6.58 -8.70 15.29
C LYS A 30 -7.29 -7.44 15.79
N MET A 31 -8.44 -7.13 15.22
CA MET A 31 -9.28 -6.01 15.62
C MET A 31 -10.61 -6.49 16.17
N PRO A 32 -11.12 -5.90 17.25
CA PRO A 32 -12.50 -6.11 17.63
C PRO A 32 -13.44 -5.75 16.48
N PHE A 33 -14.51 -6.54 16.30
CA PHE A 33 -15.53 -6.24 15.31
C PHE A 33 -16.70 -5.53 15.98
N PRO A 34 -17.26 -4.46 15.41
CA PRO A 34 -18.31 -3.68 16.06
C PRO A 34 -19.58 -4.45 16.40
N LEU A 35 -19.84 -5.56 15.70
CA LEU A 35 -20.96 -6.48 15.99
C LEU A 35 -20.59 -7.58 17.01
N GLY A 36 -19.41 -7.53 17.58
CA GLY A 36 -18.88 -8.51 18.53
C GLY A 36 -17.88 -9.48 17.90
N GLY A 37 -17.02 -10.06 18.75
CA GLY A 37 -15.93 -10.92 18.32
C GLY A 37 -14.67 -10.15 17.89
N THR A 38 -13.74 -10.88 17.33
CA THR A 38 -12.45 -10.35 16.85
C THR A 38 -12.19 -10.86 15.45
N HIS A 39 -11.91 -9.95 14.52
CA HIS A 39 -11.62 -10.26 13.14
C HIS A 39 -10.15 -10.00 12.81
N THR A 40 -9.62 -10.74 11.85
CA THR A 40 -8.32 -10.49 11.26
C THR A 40 -8.48 -9.47 10.14
N VAL A 41 -7.86 -8.31 10.32
CA VAL A 41 -7.82 -7.26 9.30
C VAL A 41 -6.43 -7.21 8.70
N ASN A 42 -6.34 -7.36 7.39
CA ASN A 42 -5.11 -7.23 6.64
C ASN A 42 -4.90 -5.76 6.25
N PHE A 43 -3.85 -5.16 6.78
CA PHE A 43 -3.36 -3.85 6.37
C PHE A 43 -2.33 -4.05 5.28
N HIS A 44 -2.53 -3.38 4.16
CA HIS A 44 -1.67 -3.50 2.98
C HIS A 44 -1.38 -2.12 2.40
N GLY A 45 -0.14 -1.90 1.97
CA GLY A 45 0.25 -0.69 1.24
C GLY A 45 1.35 -0.99 0.23
N ASN A 46 1.28 -0.34 -0.91
CA ASN A 46 2.25 -0.51 -1.99
C ASN A 46 2.33 0.72 -2.88
N THR A 47 3.42 0.82 -3.63
CA THR A 47 3.59 1.75 -4.74
C THR A 47 3.46 1.02 -6.07
N VAL A 48 2.84 1.65 -7.03
CA VAL A 48 2.63 1.08 -8.37
C VAL A 48 3.04 2.07 -9.45
N CYS A 49 3.41 1.52 -10.61
CA CYS A 49 3.66 2.28 -11.81
C CYS A 49 2.33 2.76 -12.41
N HIS A 50 2.27 4.04 -12.75
CA HIS A 50 1.11 4.64 -13.40
C HIS A 50 1.56 5.44 -14.62
N TRP A 51 0.76 5.42 -15.69
CA TRP A 51 0.98 6.17 -16.90
C TRP A 51 -0.29 6.95 -17.23
N PRO A 52 -0.35 8.27 -16.95
CA PRO A 52 -1.58 9.06 -17.15
C PRO A 52 -2.13 9.03 -18.60
N GLY A 53 -1.24 8.97 -19.56
CA GLY A 53 -1.56 8.90 -21.00
C GLY A 53 -1.48 7.48 -21.59
N GLY A 54 -1.34 6.46 -20.77
CA GLY A 54 -1.05 5.09 -21.20
C GLY A 54 0.46 4.84 -21.39
N LYS A 55 0.84 3.57 -21.28
CA LYS A 55 2.23 3.15 -21.36
C LYS A 55 2.84 3.55 -22.74
N GLY A 56 4.00 4.18 -22.71
CA GLY A 56 4.69 4.69 -23.90
C GLY A 56 4.22 6.08 -24.38
N ASN A 57 3.12 6.63 -23.84
CA ASN A 57 2.59 7.94 -24.22
C ASN A 57 2.83 9.02 -23.15
N SER A 58 3.23 8.65 -21.97
CA SER A 58 3.55 9.55 -20.86
C SER A 58 4.66 8.98 -20.01
N PRO A 59 5.42 9.84 -19.29
CA PRO A 59 6.36 9.37 -18.27
C PRO A 59 5.66 8.51 -17.24
N VAL A 60 6.38 7.54 -16.68
CA VAL A 60 5.89 6.76 -15.56
C VAL A 60 5.83 7.62 -14.30
N GLU A 61 4.71 7.53 -13.59
CA GLU A 61 4.49 8.14 -12.28
C GLU A 61 4.39 7.07 -11.22
N GLN A 62 4.68 7.44 -9.98
CA GLN A 62 4.42 6.60 -8.84
C GLN A 62 3.06 6.94 -8.25
N ARG A 63 2.23 5.91 -8.05
CA ARG A 63 1.02 6.01 -7.26
C ARG A 63 1.15 5.12 -6.03
N PHE A 64 0.66 5.61 -4.90
CA PHE A 64 0.61 4.87 -3.65
C PHE A 64 -0.84 4.47 -3.36
N PHE A 65 -1.03 3.27 -2.87
CA PHE A 65 -2.31 2.82 -2.35
C PHE A 65 -2.14 2.13 -1.00
N VAL A 66 -3.19 2.18 -0.21
CA VAL A 66 -3.25 1.53 1.09
C VAL A 66 -4.66 1.02 1.34
N SER A 67 -4.78 -0.17 1.90
CA SER A 67 -6.07 -0.76 2.23
C SER A 67 -6.05 -1.48 3.57
N ALA A 68 -7.25 -1.65 4.14
CA ALA A 68 -7.51 -2.52 5.28
C ALA A 68 -8.70 -3.41 4.92
N MET A 69 -8.45 -4.71 4.85
CA MET A 69 -9.44 -5.71 4.45
C MET A 69 -9.68 -6.72 5.57
N ASP A 70 -10.93 -6.87 5.95
CA ASP A 70 -11.37 -7.88 6.90
C ASP A 70 -11.40 -9.26 6.22
N LYS A 71 -10.52 -10.16 6.66
CA LYS A 71 -10.38 -11.52 6.12
C LYS A 71 -11.48 -12.46 6.60
N ASP A 72 -12.04 -12.18 7.76
CA ASP A 72 -13.03 -13.04 8.43
C ASP A 72 -14.47 -12.64 8.03
N ALA A 73 -14.65 -11.48 7.36
CA ALA A 73 -15.94 -11.03 6.84
C ALA A 73 -16.14 -11.50 5.40
N ASP A 74 -17.07 -12.42 5.20
CA ASP A 74 -17.44 -12.90 3.85
C ASP A 74 -18.85 -12.45 3.46
N PRO A 75 -19.00 -11.47 2.55
CA PRO A 75 -20.32 -11.00 2.10
C PRO A 75 -21.15 -12.08 1.40
N LYS A 76 -20.51 -13.13 0.86
CA LYS A 76 -21.21 -14.24 0.23
C LYS A 76 -21.91 -15.15 1.23
N GLN A 77 -21.32 -15.26 2.43
CA GLN A 77 -21.89 -16.04 3.53
C GLN A 77 -22.85 -15.22 4.39
N ASN A 78 -22.59 -13.92 4.51
CA ASN A 78 -23.42 -13.03 5.31
C ASN A 78 -23.55 -11.66 4.63
N LEU A 79 -24.72 -11.39 4.06
CA LEU A 79 -25.03 -10.16 3.33
C LEU A 79 -24.78 -8.88 4.16
N ILE A 80 -24.84 -8.96 5.49
CA ILE A 80 -24.62 -7.81 6.38
C ILE A 80 -23.22 -7.21 6.17
N TYR A 81 -22.24 -8.02 5.80
CA TYR A 81 -20.87 -7.57 5.49
C TYR A 81 -20.74 -6.81 4.17
N SER A 82 -21.80 -6.73 3.36
CA SER A 82 -21.83 -5.89 2.17
C SER A 82 -22.03 -4.41 2.49
N PHE A 83 -22.56 -4.07 3.67
CA PHE A 83 -22.86 -2.70 4.08
C PHE A 83 -22.45 -2.37 5.52
N LEU A 84 -21.99 -3.34 6.33
CA LEU A 84 -21.41 -3.12 7.65
C LEU A 84 -20.04 -3.78 7.75
N PRO A 85 -19.10 -3.22 8.53
CA PRO A 85 -19.19 -1.97 9.26
C PRO A 85 -19.10 -0.75 8.36
N PHE A 86 -19.49 0.42 8.87
CA PHE A 86 -19.09 1.70 8.27
C PHE A 86 -17.63 1.94 8.61
N ASN A 87 -16.83 2.20 7.59
CA ASN A 87 -15.41 2.47 7.73
C ASN A 87 -15.11 3.93 7.40
N SER A 88 -14.28 4.56 8.20
CA SER A 88 -13.58 5.76 7.82
C SER A 88 -12.09 5.52 7.96
N ALA A 89 -11.32 5.95 6.99
CA ALA A 89 -9.88 5.81 7.02
C ALA A 89 -9.20 7.12 6.67
N GLU A 90 -8.12 7.41 7.38
CA GLU A 90 -7.21 8.52 7.11
C GLU A 90 -5.83 7.94 6.83
N VAL A 91 -5.23 8.37 5.74
CA VAL A 91 -3.82 8.17 5.47
C VAL A 91 -3.12 9.52 5.51
N THR A 92 -2.04 9.60 6.28
CA THR A 92 -1.06 10.67 6.20
C THR A 92 0.25 10.07 5.70
N TRP A 93 0.90 10.71 4.74
CA TRP A 93 2.09 10.15 4.12
C TRP A 93 3.19 11.18 3.93
N LYS A 94 4.41 10.67 3.86
CA LYS A 94 5.61 11.43 3.53
C LYS A 94 6.42 10.63 2.50
N ASN A 95 6.76 11.27 1.40
CA ASN A 95 7.81 10.80 0.51
C ASN A 95 9.15 11.16 1.14
N THR A 96 9.88 10.17 1.65
CA THR A 96 11.15 10.40 2.39
C THR A 96 12.30 10.79 1.46
N THR A 97 12.15 10.58 0.16
CA THR A 97 13.14 10.96 -0.86
C THR A 97 13.02 12.43 -1.24
N THR A 98 11.78 12.93 -1.43
CA THR A 98 11.52 14.30 -1.87
C THR A 98 11.14 15.25 -0.75
N GLY A 99 10.70 14.72 0.40
CA GLY A 99 10.17 15.49 1.52
C GLY A 99 8.69 15.88 1.37
N THR A 100 8.05 15.57 0.25
CA THR A 100 6.62 15.86 0.02
C THR A 100 5.74 15.10 1.00
N THR A 101 4.70 15.74 1.51
CA THR A 101 3.73 15.16 2.44
C THR A 101 2.31 15.39 1.97
N GLY A 102 1.39 14.57 2.43
CA GLY A 102 -0.04 14.75 2.17
C GLY A 102 -0.90 13.92 3.10
N SER A 103 -2.20 14.13 2.97
CA SER A 103 -3.20 13.33 3.68
C SER A 103 -4.46 13.18 2.84
N GLN A 104 -5.17 12.08 3.07
CA GLN A 104 -6.45 11.81 2.44
C GLN A 104 -7.36 11.06 3.40
N VAL A 105 -8.65 11.39 3.38
CA VAL A 105 -9.69 10.70 4.15
C VAL A 105 -10.69 10.07 3.19
N VAL A 106 -11.01 8.81 3.44
CA VAL A 106 -12.03 8.08 2.68
C VAL A 106 -13.05 7.44 3.60
N ARG A 107 -14.21 7.14 3.05
CA ARG A 107 -15.27 6.40 3.72
C ARG A 107 -15.73 5.28 2.82
N SER A 108 -16.00 4.15 3.40
CA SER A 108 -16.61 3.01 2.72
C SER A 108 -17.49 2.24 3.70
N ASN A 109 -18.12 1.20 3.21
CA ASN A 109 -18.85 0.25 4.05
C ASN A 109 -18.47 -1.18 3.66
N GLY A 110 -18.78 -2.12 4.55
CA GLY A 110 -18.46 -3.51 4.34
C GLY A 110 -17.03 -3.87 4.79
N ARG A 111 -16.48 -4.88 4.14
CA ARG A 111 -15.26 -5.53 4.62
C ARG A 111 -13.95 -4.78 4.34
N GLU A 112 -13.96 -3.84 3.40
CA GLU A 112 -12.74 -3.17 2.96
C GLU A 112 -12.88 -1.66 2.97
N VAL A 113 -11.80 -0.98 3.34
CA VAL A 113 -11.60 0.44 3.10
C VAL A 113 -10.23 0.62 2.45
N ALA A 114 -10.20 1.34 1.33
CA ALA A 114 -8.98 1.58 0.59
C ALA A 114 -8.86 3.05 0.18
N VAL A 115 -7.63 3.55 0.19
CA VAL A 115 -7.24 4.81 -0.41
C VAL A 115 -6.35 4.49 -1.58
N ASN A 116 -6.84 4.80 -2.76
CA ASN A 116 -6.19 4.47 -4.02
C ASN A 116 -5.70 5.74 -4.73
N ASP A 117 -4.75 5.55 -5.62
CA ASP A 117 -4.32 6.56 -6.59
C ASP A 117 -3.74 7.84 -5.96
N ILE A 118 -3.01 7.69 -4.86
CA ILE A 118 -2.35 8.81 -4.19
C ILE A 118 -1.10 9.18 -5.00
N ASP A 119 -1.07 10.41 -5.51
CA ASP A 119 0.14 10.96 -6.14
C ASP A 119 1.14 11.38 -5.05
N THR A 120 2.22 10.60 -4.94
CA THR A 120 3.27 10.85 -3.94
C THR A 120 4.55 11.39 -4.55
N GLY A 121 4.64 11.43 -5.88
CA GLY A 121 5.90 11.53 -6.60
C GLY A 121 6.78 10.29 -6.40
N ILE A 122 7.79 10.09 -7.26
CA ILE A 122 8.71 8.94 -7.17
C ILE A 122 9.59 9.06 -5.91
N GLY A 123 9.59 8.03 -5.07
CA GLY A 123 10.37 7.98 -3.85
C GLY A 123 9.83 6.96 -2.83
N ASN A 124 10.58 6.73 -1.78
CA ASN A 124 10.15 5.87 -0.68
C ASN A 124 9.06 6.56 0.14
N ILE A 125 8.00 5.84 0.43
CA ILE A 125 6.84 6.34 1.19
C ILE A 125 6.84 5.76 2.59
N GLU A 126 6.64 6.65 3.55
CA GLU A 126 6.29 6.33 4.93
C GLU A 126 4.91 6.92 5.21
N ALA A 127 3.96 6.08 5.60
CA ALA A 127 2.58 6.47 5.79
C ALA A 127 2.04 5.97 7.13
N THR A 128 1.17 6.76 7.74
CA THR A 128 0.34 6.35 8.88
C THR A 128 -1.08 6.17 8.36
N TYR A 129 -1.63 4.99 8.52
CA TYR A 129 -2.97 4.62 8.08
C TYR A 129 -3.85 4.29 9.27
N THR A 130 -4.82 5.15 9.54
CA THR A 130 -5.77 5.04 10.67
C THR A 130 -7.13 4.63 10.13
N VAL A 131 -7.64 3.50 10.60
CA VAL A 131 -8.94 2.96 10.20
C VAL A 131 -9.86 2.92 11.42
N THR A 132 -11.03 3.51 11.29
CA THR A 132 -12.13 3.41 12.26
C THR A 132 -13.27 2.61 11.65
N ARG A 133 -13.66 1.54 12.33
CA ARG A 133 -14.79 0.66 11.98
C ARG A 133 -15.91 0.89 12.97
N SER A 134 -17.14 1.11 12.51
CA SER A 134 -18.27 1.48 13.35
C SER A 134 -19.57 0.84 12.89
N LEU A 135 -20.53 0.70 13.79
CA LEU A 135 -21.91 0.35 13.44
C LEU A 135 -22.70 1.52 12.85
N PHE A 136 -22.21 2.73 13.02
CA PHE A 136 -22.87 3.95 12.53
C PHE A 136 -21.91 4.74 11.63
N PRO A 137 -22.44 5.48 10.63
CA PRO A 137 -21.62 6.36 9.81
C PRO A 137 -20.85 7.34 10.69
N THR A 138 -19.54 7.45 10.48
CA THR A 138 -18.66 8.37 11.18
C THR A 138 -18.33 9.56 10.29
N LEU A 139 -18.33 10.76 10.85
CA LEU A 139 -18.01 11.98 10.09
C LEU A 139 -16.51 12.12 9.82
N SER A 140 -15.68 11.62 10.72
CA SER A 140 -14.22 11.60 10.58
C SER A 140 -13.61 10.41 11.31
N PRO A 141 -12.41 9.94 10.90
CA PRO A 141 -11.67 8.95 11.64
C PRO A 141 -11.47 9.37 13.10
N GLY A 142 -11.70 8.46 14.03
CA GLY A 142 -11.59 8.73 15.47
C GLY A 142 -12.76 9.50 16.09
N SER A 143 -13.66 10.10 15.30
CA SER A 143 -14.84 10.83 15.78
C SER A 143 -16.09 9.95 15.78
N SER A 144 -16.15 8.94 16.60
CA SER A 144 -17.30 8.04 16.64
C SER A 144 -17.83 7.90 18.06
N PHE A 145 -19.08 7.46 18.18
CA PHE A 145 -19.61 7.01 19.46
C PHE A 145 -18.69 5.90 20.01
N PRO A 146 -17.96 6.13 21.11
CA PRO A 146 -16.89 5.22 21.55
C PRO A 146 -17.36 3.79 21.83
N TRP A 147 -18.64 3.59 22.06
CA TRP A 147 -19.24 2.30 22.37
C TRP A 147 -19.45 1.36 21.17
N PHE A 148 -19.42 1.89 19.94
CA PHE A 148 -19.77 1.16 18.72
C PHE A 148 -18.73 1.30 17.62
N SER A 149 -17.52 1.70 17.98
CA SER A 149 -16.44 1.86 17.01
C SER A 149 -15.12 1.35 17.56
N VAL A 150 -14.28 0.92 16.64
CA VAL A 150 -12.91 0.48 16.89
C VAL A 150 -11.98 1.20 15.94
N THR A 151 -10.96 1.82 16.50
CA THR A 151 -9.92 2.50 15.70
C THR A 151 -8.60 1.75 15.84
N HIS A 152 -7.90 1.60 14.72
CA HIS A 152 -6.57 1.04 14.66
C HIS A 152 -5.69 1.88 13.73
N THR A 153 -4.42 2.03 14.10
CA THR A 153 -3.43 2.79 13.32
C THR A 153 -2.23 1.90 13.05
N GLU A 154 -1.82 1.86 11.78
CA GLU A 154 -0.60 1.17 11.34
C GLU A 154 0.34 2.14 10.62
N THR A 155 1.64 1.90 10.79
CA THR A 155 2.67 2.54 9.99
C THR A 155 3.03 1.62 8.83
N ILE A 156 2.97 2.15 7.63
CA ILE A 156 3.19 1.43 6.37
C ILE A 156 4.36 2.10 5.65
N THR A 157 5.31 1.30 5.24
CA THR A 157 6.41 1.76 4.37
C THR A 157 6.26 1.12 3.01
N ALA A 158 6.41 1.89 1.95
CA ALA A 158 6.41 1.38 0.58
C ALA A 158 7.63 1.92 -0.17
N PRO A 159 8.34 1.06 -0.91
CA PRO A 159 9.53 1.47 -1.63
C PRO A 159 9.19 2.33 -2.85
N ALA A 160 10.16 3.10 -3.33
CA ALA A 160 10.05 3.76 -4.62
C ALA A 160 9.86 2.73 -5.74
N ILE A 161 9.06 3.07 -6.74
CA ILE A 161 9.05 2.30 -7.99
C ILE A 161 10.43 2.39 -8.66
N ASN A 162 10.75 1.39 -9.47
CA ASN A 162 11.88 1.47 -10.41
C ASN A 162 11.33 1.84 -11.79
N PRO A 163 11.50 3.08 -12.27
CA PRO A 163 10.94 3.52 -13.55
C PRO A 163 11.39 2.64 -14.73
N VAL A 164 12.65 2.20 -14.75
CA VAL A 164 13.17 1.33 -15.80
C VAL A 164 12.50 -0.05 -15.79
N ALA A 165 12.25 -0.60 -14.58
CA ALA A 165 11.53 -1.86 -14.47
C ALA A 165 10.06 -1.70 -14.87
N CYS A 166 9.43 -0.56 -14.57
CA CYS A 166 8.08 -0.25 -15.01
C CYS A 166 7.95 -0.22 -16.54
N GLU A 167 8.86 0.45 -17.22
CA GLU A 167 8.86 0.54 -18.68
C GLU A 167 9.04 -0.82 -19.36
N ASN A 168 9.78 -1.73 -18.75
CA ASN A 168 10.04 -3.08 -19.25
C ASN A 168 9.00 -4.13 -18.80
N ALA A 169 8.06 -3.79 -17.92
CA ALA A 169 7.03 -4.72 -17.49
C ALA A 169 6.10 -5.10 -18.67
N PRO A 170 5.66 -6.36 -18.79
CA PRO A 170 4.65 -6.71 -19.78
C PRO A 170 3.36 -5.93 -19.50
N GLY A 171 2.72 -5.45 -20.56
CA GLY A 171 1.44 -4.73 -20.50
C GLY A 171 0.26 -5.64 -20.29
#